data_5884709072dea1c8075062e11796c73d
#
_entry.id   5884709072dea1c8075062e11796c73d
#
_cell.length_a   1.000
_cell.length_b   1.000
_cell.length_c   1.000
_cell.angle_alpha   90.00
_cell.angle_beta   90.00
_cell.angle_gamma   90.00
#
_symmetry.space_group_name_H-M   'P 1'
#
loop_
_entity.id
_entity.type
_entity.pdbx_description
1 polymer ?
#
loop_
_entity_poly.entity_id
_entity_poly.type
_entity_poly.pdbx_seq_one_letter_code
_entity_poly.pdbx_strand_id
1 'polypeptide(L)'
;MGSKLKMKAPKKNRVLECDNQMSQAFGRAMQKSRKELEIMQNVAYNDGFNTGDDWANTINIVTTMLALRKLYGFSTKRLLDVINCANEFVGMANKGERSFMSMVEELESETDVRIPDLNKELVRRFGA
;
A
#
# COMPACT_ATOMS: atom_id res chain seq x y z
N MET A 1 10.73 -27.30 46.98
CA MET A 1 10.14 -27.56 46.18
C MET A 1 9.93 -27.46 45.95
N GLY A 2 10.05 -27.16 46.62
CA GLY A 2 9.38 -27.29 46.11
C GLY A 2 9.39 -26.89 46.16
N SER A 3 9.55 -26.38 46.20
CA SER A 3 9.07 -26.32 45.76
C SER A 3 8.85 -25.94 45.81
N LYS A 4 8.93 -25.61 45.88
CA LYS A 4 8.24 -25.53 45.65
C LYS A 4 8.24 -24.91 45.21
N LEU A 5 8.38 -24.57 45.58
CA LEU A 5 7.85 -24.39 45.03
C LEU A 5 7.92 -23.87 44.90
N LYS A 6 8.28 -23.61 45.02
CA LYS A 6 7.87 -23.46 44.71
C LYS A 6 8.01 -22.91 44.18
N MET A 7 8.35 -22.81 44.51
CA MET A 7 8.00 -22.80 43.85
C MET A 7 8.05 -22.34 43.63
N LYS A 8 8.56 -22.17 43.77
CA LYS A 8 8.25 -21.97 43.41
C LYS A 8 8.15 -21.53 43.02
N ALA A 9 8.55 -21.56 43.03
CA ALA A 9 8.21 -21.42 42.52
C ALA A 9 8.57 -20.68 42.41
N PRO A 10 9.29 -20.49 42.66
CA PRO A 10 9.26 -19.19 42.44
C PRO A 10 9.96 -18.48 41.55
N LYS A 11 11.33 -18.50 41.43
CA LYS A 11 11.78 -17.92 40.21
C LYS A 11 10.84 -18.19 39.07
N LYS A 12 10.47 -19.39 38.97
CA LYS A 12 9.44 -19.79 38.04
C LYS A 12 8.15 -19.01 38.25
N ASN A 13 7.78 -18.83 39.48
CA ASN A 13 6.55 -18.06 39.79
C ASN A 13 6.70 -16.61 39.39
N ARG A 14 7.91 -16.08 39.49
CA ARG A 14 8.19 -14.71 39.12
C ARG A 14 8.00 -14.47 37.62
N VAL A 15 8.48 -15.39 36.80
CA VAL A 15 8.29 -15.33 35.36
C VAL A 15 6.80 -15.44 35.03
N LEU A 16 6.10 -16.35 35.68
CA LEU A 16 4.66 -16.50 35.48
C LEU A 16 3.88 -15.26 35.87
N GLU A 17 4.29 -14.58 36.93
CA GLU A 17 3.65 -13.33 37.32
C GLU A 17 3.80 -12.25 36.29
N CYS A 18 4.99 -12.08 35.73
CA CYS A 18 5.22 -11.12 34.67
C CYS A 18 4.35 -11.44 33.44
N ASP A 19 4.35 -12.68 33.02
CA ASP A 19 3.52 -13.11 31.89
C ASP A 19 2.05 -12.90 32.15
N ASN A 20 1.58 -13.19 33.38
CA ASN A 20 0.18 -13.01 33.75
C ASN A 20 -0.21 -11.56 33.76
N GLN A 21 0.67 -10.67 34.25
CA GLN A 21 0.41 -9.23 34.24
C GLN A 21 0.30 -8.71 32.81
N MET A 22 1.20 -9.11 31.94
CA MET A 22 1.14 -8.74 30.53
C MET A 22 -0.12 -9.28 29.86
N SER A 23 -0.46 -10.52 30.14
CA SER A 23 -1.67 -11.15 29.60
C SER A 23 -2.93 -10.43 30.07
N GLN A 24 -2.98 -10.05 31.36
CA GLN A 24 -4.11 -9.33 31.91
C GLN A 24 -4.22 -7.92 31.33
N ALA A 25 -3.09 -7.23 31.16
CA ALA A 25 -3.09 -5.91 30.54
C ALA A 25 -3.59 -6.00 29.11
N PHE A 26 -3.12 -7.00 28.37
CA PHE A 26 -3.56 -7.24 27.01
C PHE A 26 -5.05 -7.57 26.96
N GLY A 27 -5.50 -8.47 27.85
CA GLY A 27 -6.91 -8.85 27.93
C GLY A 27 -7.81 -7.66 28.25
N ARG A 28 -7.38 -6.78 29.16
CA ARG A 28 -8.15 -5.57 29.48
C ARG A 28 -8.18 -4.62 28.29
N ALA A 29 -7.07 -4.45 27.60
CA ALA A 29 -7.03 -3.62 26.41
C ALA A 29 -8.01 -4.16 25.36
N MET A 30 -8.04 -5.47 25.17
CA MET A 30 -8.97 -6.10 24.23
C MET A 30 -10.44 -5.93 24.65
N GLN A 31 -10.74 -6.12 25.93
CA GLN A 31 -12.09 -5.97 26.44
C GLN A 31 -12.56 -4.52 26.40
N LYS A 32 -11.67 -3.61 26.73
CA LYS A 32 -11.99 -2.20 26.83
C LYS A 32 -12.22 -1.57 25.46
N SER A 33 -11.57 -2.06 24.44
CA SER A 33 -11.63 -1.39 23.16
C SER A 33 -11.45 -2.34 21.98
N ARG A 34 -12.31 -3.32 21.91
CA ARG A 34 -12.35 -4.22 20.77
C ARG A 34 -12.51 -3.42 19.47
N LYS A 35 -13.35 -2.38 19.50
CA LYS A 35 -13.53 -1.47 18.36
C LYS A 35 -12.27 -0.70 18.05
N GLU A 36 -11.58 -0.22 19.08
CA GLU A 36 -10.31 0.49 18.87
C GLU A 36 -9.26 -0.42 18.25
N LEU A 37 -9.21 -1.68 18.67
CA LEU A 37 -8.29 -2.65 18.11
C LEU A 37 -8.60 -2.89 16.63
N GLU A 38 -9.88 -3.04 16.28
CA GLU A 38 -10.29 -3.17 14.89
C GLU A 38 -9.90 -1.94 14.07
N ILE A 39 -10.13 -0.75 14.61
CA ILE A 39 -9.75 0.50 13.95
C ILE A 39 -8.25 0.54 13.74
N MET A 40 -7.45 0.19 14.75
CA MET A 40 -6.01 0.16 14.65
C MET A 40 -5.54 -0.83 13.59
N GLN A 41 -6.15 -2.02 13.53
CA GLN A 41 -5.83 -3.00 12.52
C GLN A 41 -6.16 -2.51 11.11
N ASN A 42 -7.31 -1.86 10.96
CA ASN A 42 -7.73 -1.32 9.67
C ASN A 42 -6.81 -0.17 9.22
N VAL A 43 -6.42 0.70 10.16
CA VAL A 43 -5.48 1.79 9.86
C VAL A 43 -4.13 1.20 9.43
N ALA A 44 -3.62 0.21 10.16
CA ALA A 44 -2.36 -0.43 9.82
C ALA A 44 -2.40 -1.10 8.45
N TYR A 45 -3.51 -1.77 8.14
CA TYR A 45 -3.71 -2.40 6.83
C TYR A 45 -3.72 -1.35 5.72
N ASN A 46 -4.48 -0.27 5.90
CA ASN A 46 -4.58 0.79 4.91
C ASN A 46 -3.24 1.51 4.71
N ASP A 47 -2.50 1.75 5.79
CA ASP A 47 -1.17 2.36 5.69
C ASP A 47 -0.22 1.46 4.90
N GLY A 48 -0.24 0.16 5.16
CA GLY A 48 0.56 -0.79 4.40
C GLY A 48 0.19 -0.84 2.93
N PHE A 49 -1.10 -0.81 2.62
CA PHE A 49 -1.60 -0.77 1.25
C PHE A 49 -1.16 0.50 0.54
N ASN A 50 -1.35 1.66 1.18
CA ASN A 50 -0.98 2.95 0.61
C ASN A 50 0.53 3.04 0.37
N THR A 51 1.34 2.55 1.30
CA THR A 51 2.80 2.53 1.15
C THR A 51 3.22 1.67 -0.03
N GLY A 52 2.59 0.50 -0.21
CA GLY A 52 2.87 -0.37 -1.34
C GLY A 52 2.49 0.27 -2.67
N ASP A 53 1.35 0.95 -2.72
CA ASP A 53 0.89 1.66 -3.90
C ASP A 53 1.83 2.82 -4.25
N ASP A 54 2.21 3.61 -3.27
CA ASP A 54 3.16 4.72 -3.45
C ASP A 54 4.51 4.22 -3.93
N TRP A 55 4.98 3.08 -3.41
CA TRP A 55 6.23 2.47 -3.83
C TRP A 55 6.17 2.06 -5.30
N ALA A 56 5.10 1.38 -5.70
CA ALA A 56 4.92 0.95 -7.09
C ALA A 56 4.87 2.15 -8.03
N ASN A 57 4.16 3.21 -7.66
CA ASN A 57 4.10 4.44 -8.43
C ASN A 57 5.46 5.10 -8.55
N THR A 58 6.21 5.16 -7.47
CA THR A 58 7.55 5.74 -7.46
C THR A 58 8.47 4.99 -8.40
N ILE A 59 8.48 3.66 -8.33
CA ILE A 59 9.30 2.82 -9.21
C ILE A 59 8.94 3.09 -10.67
N ASN A 60 7.65 3.13 -10.99
CA ASN A 60 7.20 3.36 -12.35
C ASN A 60 7.63 4.74 -12.87
N ILE A 61 7.50 5.77 -12.06
CA ILE A 61 7.92 7.12 -12.44
C ILE A 61 9.42 7.16 -12.69
N VAL A 62 10.21 6.66 -11.76
CA VAL A 62 11.67 6.70 -11.87
C VAL A 62 12.15 5.94 -13.09
N THR A 63 11.68 4.72 -13.28
CA THR A 63 12.12 3.90 -14.41
C THR A 63 11.67 4.46 -15.74
N THR A 64 10.46 5.03 -15.82
CA THR A 64 9.96 5.67 -17.04
C THR A 64 10.78 6.91 -17.37
N MET A 65 11.10 7.74 -16.38
CA MET A 65 11.93 8.93 -16.60
C MET A 65 13.33 8.55 -17.06
N LEU A 66 13.94 7.53 -16.46
CA LEU A 66 15.25 7.05 -16.88
C LEU A 66 15.21 6.49 -18.30
N ALA A 67 14.14 5.76 -18.66
CA ALA A 67 13.99 5.23 -20.01
C ALA A 67 13.88 6.34 -21.06
N LEU A 68 13.06 7.36 -20.77
CA LEU A 68 12.90 8.51 -21.68
C LEU A 68 14.22 9.25 -21.85
N ARG A 69 14.98 9.39 -20.79
CA ARG A 69 16.28 10.02 -20.84
C ARG A 69 17.28 9.18 -21.62
N LYS A 70 17.27 7.88 -21.42
CA LYS A 70 18.19 6.97 -22.11
C LYS A 70 17.88 6.85 -23.61
N LEU A 71 16.60 6.71 -23.96
CA LEU A 71 16.18 6.45 -25.33
C LEU A 71 16.12 7.71 -26.17
N TYR A 72 15.71 8.83 -25.60
CA TYR A 72 15.42 10.05 -26.34
C TYR A 72 16.22 11.26 -25.87
N GLY A 73 17.05 11.11 -24.84
CA GLY A 73 17.88 12.20 -24.34
C GLY A 73 17.09 13.34 -23.71
N PHE A 74 15.93 13.05 -23.12
CA PHE A 74 15.08 14.10 -22.53
C PHE A 74 15.83 14.80 -21.40
N SER A 75 15.77 16.15 -21.43
CA SER A 75 16.30 17.00 -20.38
C SER A 75 15.26 17.19 -19.28
N THR A 76 15.64 17.92 -18.23
CA THR A 76 14.76 18.21 -17.10
C THR A 76 13.41 18.75 -17.54
N LYS A 77 13.38 19.70 -18.45
CA LYS A 77 12.13 20.33 -18.89
C LYS A 77 11.18 19.30 -19.50
N ARG A 78 11.67 18.48 -20.42
CA ARG A 78 10.83 17.48 -21.08
C ARG A 78 10.36 16.40 -20.12
N LEU A 79 11.21 15.99 -19.18
CA LEU A 79 10.81 15.02 -18.16
C LEU A 79 9.71 15.57 -17.28
N LEU A 80 9.81 16.84 -16.87
CA LEU A 80 8.76 17.49 -16.09
C LEU A 80 7.47 17.64 -16.90
N ASP A 81 7.58 17.96 -18.19
CA ASP A 81 6.41 18.04 -19.06
C ASP A 81 5.68 16.70 -19.13
N VAL A 82 6.42 15.59 -19.22
CA VAL A 82 5.83 14.24 -19.24
C VAL A 82 5.12 13.95 -17.93
N ILE A 83 5.75 14.24 -16.80
CA ILE A 83 5.14 14.02 -15.48
C ILE A 83 3.85 14.85 -15.35
N ASN A 84 3.91 16.11 -15.71
CA ASN A 84 2.74 16.99 -15.60
C ASN A 84 1.60 16.53 -16.51
N CYS A 85 1.91 16.12 -17.73
CA CYS A 85 0.91 15.60 -18.65
C CYS A 85 0.29 14.31 -18.13
N ALA A 86 1.10 13.40 -17.59
CA ALA A 86 0.59 12.16 -16.99
C ALA A 86 -0.33 12.46 -15.81
N ASN A 87 0.04 13.42 -14.98
CA ASN A 87 -0.79 13.81 -13.83
C ASN A 87 -2.12 14.43 -14.28
N GLU A 88 -2.14 15.14 -15.41
CA GLU A 88 -3.39 15.66 -15.97
C GLU A 88 -4.34 14.52 -16.36
N PHE A 89 -3.84 13.47 -16.98
CA PHE A 89 -4.66 12.30 -17.31
C PHE A 89 -5.21 11.63 -16.05
N VAL A 90 -4.38 11.46 -15.03
CA VAL A 90 -4.84 10.91 -13.75
C VAL A 90 -5.91 11.82 -13.12
N GLY A 91 -5.72 13.14 -13.21
CA GLY A 91 -6.68 14.11 -12.70
C GLY A 91 -8.03 14.01 -13.41
N MET A 92 -8.03 13.83 -14.74
CA MET A 92 -9.27 13.65 -15.50
C MET A 92 -10.03 12.40 -15.02
N ALA A 93 -9.31 11.29 -14.81
CA ALA A 93 -9.92 10.06 -14.35
C ALA A 93 -10.50 10.23 -12.94
N ASN A 94 -9.78 10.88 -12.06
CA ASN A 94 -10.21 11.10 -10.68
C ASN A 94 -11.45 12.00 -10.60
N LYS A 95 -11.59 12.94 -11.54
CA LYS A 95 -12.75 13.83 -11.62
C LYS A 95 -13.92 13.22 -12.38
N GLY A 96 -13.74 12.03 -12.93
CA GLY A 96 -14.77 11.41 -13.75
C GLY A 96 -14.95 12.03 -15.13
N GLU A 97 -14.03 12.90 -15.57
CA GLU A 97 -14.09 13.53 -16.88
C GLU A 97 -13.76 12.56 -18.00
N ARG A 98 -12.90 11.57 -17.69
CA ARG A 98 -12.48 10.59 -18.66
C ARG A 98 -12.07 9.30 -17.94
N SER A 99 -12.54 8.15 -18.42
CA SER A 99 -12.19 6.86 -17.79
C SER A 99 -10.80 6.39 -18.22
N PHE A 100 -10.14 5.62 -17.37
CA PHE A 100 -8.88 4.98 -17.73
C PHE A 100 -9.06 4.04 -18.92
N MET A 101 -10.21 3.37 -19.04
CA MET A 101 -10.46 2.49 -20.17
C MET A 101 -10.47 3.27 -21.50
N SER A 102 -11.02 4.50 -21.51
CA SER A 102 -10.99 5.33 -22.71
C SER A 102 -9.56 5.71 -23.10
N MET A 103 -8.68 5.86 -22.08
CA MET A 103 -7.26 6.15 -22.33
C MET A 103 -6.55 4.94 -22.94
N VAL A 104 -6.88 3.73 -22.45
CA VAL A 104 -6.36 2.48 -23.02
C VAL A 104 -6.81 2.36 -24.48
N GLU A 105 -8.08 2.62 -24.76
CA GLU A 105 -8.63 2.54 -26.10
C GLU A 105 -7.98 3.55 -27.04
N GLU A 106 -7.76 4.76 -26.57
CA GLU A 106 -7.06 5.77 -27.38
C GLU A 106 -5.65 5.33 -27.70
N LEU A 107 -4.91 4.87 -26.69
CA LEU A 107 -3.52 4.43 -26.90
C LEU A 107 -3.45 3.28 -27.92
N GLU A 108 -4.33 2.30 -27.78
CA GLU A 108 -4.36 1.16 -28.67
C GLU A 108 -4.86 1.47 -30.07
N SER A 109 -5.71 2.49 -30.21
CA SER A 109 -6.20 2.91 -31.52
C SER A 109 -5.22 3.77 -32.29
N GLU A 110 -4.43 4.55 -31.57
CA GLU A 110 -3.49 5.50 -32.19
C GLU A 110 -2.08 4.94 -32.33
N THR A 111 -1.78 3.83 -31.67
CA THR A 111 -0.47 3.20 -31.73
C THR A 111 -0.63 1.68 -31.83
N ASP A 112 0.50 1.01 -32.09
CA ASP A 112 0.54 -0.47 -32.05
C ASP A 112 0.78 -1.03 -30.66
N VAL A 113 0.84 -0.16 -29.65
CA VAL A 113 0.99 -0.58 -28.26
C VAL A 113 -0.29 -1.29 -27.82
N ARG A 114 -0.13 -2.42 -27.15
CA ARG A 114 -1.26 -3.20 -26.64
C ARG A 114 -1.08 -3.43 -25.16
N ILE A 115 -2.13 -3.12 -24.41
CA ILE A 115 -2.14 -3.33 -22.98
C ILE A 115 -2.51 -4.79 -22.72
N PRO A 116 -1.79 -5.50 -21.86
CA PRO A 116 -2.12 -6.90 -21.54
C PRO A 116 -3.54 -7.05 -20.99
N ASP A 117 -4.19 -8.17 -21.32
CA ASP A 117 -5.57 -8.41 -20.91
C ASP A 117 -5.76 -8.37 -19.41
N LEU A 118 -4.78 -8.87 -18.66
CA LEU A 118 -4.82 -8.82 -17.19
C LEU A 118 -4.89 -7.38 -16.70
N ASN A 119 -4.11 -6.50 -17.30
CA ASN A 119 -4.10 -5.08 -16.93
C ASN A 119 -5.42 -4.38 -17.33
N LYS A 120 -5.97 -4.75 -18.50
CA LYS A 120 -7.27 -4.23 -18.91
C LYS A 120 -8.36 -4.62 -17.92
N GLU A 121 -8.29 -5.86 -17.42
CA GLU A 121 -9.27 -6.30 -16.43
C GLU A 121 -9.17 -5.49 -15.14
N LEU A 122 -7.96 -5.16 -14.70
CA LEU A 122 -7.77 -4.29 -13.54
C LEU A 122 -8.36 -2.91 -13.77
N VAL A 123 -8.18 -2.36 -14.98
CA VAL A 123 -8.77 -1.05 -15.33
C VAL A 123 -10.29 -1.13 -15.29
N ARG A 124 -10.90 -2.20 -15.82
CA ARG A 124 -12.36 -2.38 -15.77
C ARG A 124 -12.89 -2.43 -14.34
N ARG A 125 -12.15 -3.09 -13.44
CA ARG A 125 -12.61 -3.29 -12.05
C ARG A 125 -12.41 -2.06 -11.19
N PHE A 126 -11.32 -1.33 -11.36
CA PHE A 126 -10.91 -0.28 -10.44
C PHE A 126 -10.79 1.10 -11.05
N GLY A 127 -10.72 1.22 -12.38
CA GLY A 127 -10.48 2.48 -13.07
C GLY A 127 -11.66 3.02 -13.83
N ALA A 128 -12.82 2.42 -13.66
CA ALA A 128 -14.01 2.83 -14.42
C ALA A 128 -14.68 4.08 -13.82
#